data_9e7814c99482fb0d8d53520da16011fc
#
_entry.id   9e7814c99482fb0d8d53520da16011fc
#
_cell.length_a   1.000
_cell.length_b   1.000
_cell.length_c   1.000
_cell.angle_alpha   90.00
_cell.angle_beta   90.00
_cell.angle_gamma   90.00
#
_symmetry.space_group_name_H-M   'P 1'
#
loop_
_entity.id
_entity.type
_entity.pdbx_description
1 polymer ?
#
loop_
_entity_poly.entity_id
_entity_poly.type
_entity_poly.pdbx_seq_one_letter_code
_entity_poly.pdbx_strand_id
1 'polypeptide(L)'
;KLSKLGKSKPKSASKGGGEDHVGFDVGEEYIDVQSGRRPLPGARDIIRIVSSLPVLLTIMVLLFIGVAWMFAAGAEKADRESKYIEQSSQLLMLSQRVAKDAREAVYGQEGAFPTLKESRNVFESIITNLTKGNPKLGIPPSPADVSPALKAVTDKWKVMRENVDQILGQEEAVLTLRDHVVGINQAAPLLLALSDEVVEMGAEAGLKGDVLYLAGRQGMLSQRIAKDVNLFSQGGSEAAVAAAQFGKDAKLFRDTNIKLRGIVPPTVRGKLDEAGGIFDELNVHVEGILGIAAELFVSQRASQLVFEQSEPLLDSARKLVSGYTALAE
;
A
#
# COMPACT_ATOMS: atom_id res chain seq x y z
N LYS A 1 -17.78 -23.67 45.52
CA LYS A 1 -17.20 -24.54 46.56
C LYS A 1 -15.82 -23.97 46.85
N LEU A 2 -15.63 -23.15 47.89
CA LEU A 2 -15.33 -23.47 49.25
C LEU A 2 -14.04 -24.33 49.32
N SER A 3 -12.96 -24.05 50.03
CA SER A 3 -12.81 -23.31 51.30
C SER A 3 -11.34 -23.42 51.76
N LYS A 4 -10.88 -22.37 52.41
CA LYS A 4 -10.36 -22.29 53.79
C LYS A 4 -8.89 -22.64 53.98
N LEU A 5 -8.15 -21.66 54.40
CA LEU A 5 -7.76 -21.30 55.79
C LEU A 5 -6.49 -21.97 56.33
N GLY A 6 -5.59 -21.15 56.87
CA GLY A 6 -4.53 -21.54 57.77
C GLY A 6 -3.57 -20.42 58.14
N LYS A 7 -4.00 -19.54 59.06
CA LYS A 7 -3.11 -18.66 59.85
C LYS A 7 -2.42 -19.46 60.93
N SER A 8 -1.17 -19.13 61.25
CA SER A 8 -0.74 -19.10 62.67
C SER A 8 0.61 -18.38 62.82
N LYS A 9 0.61 -17.35 63.65
CA LYS A 9 1.66 -16.88 64.59
C LYS A 9 1.29 -17.45 65.93
N PRO A 10 2.04 -17.26 67.06
CA PRO A 10 3.43 -16.89 67.36
C PRO A 10 4.02 -17.71 68.55
N LYS A 11 5.19 -17.33 69.04
CA LYS A 11 5.63 -17.22 70.45
C LYS A 11 7.15 -17.45 70.55
N SER A 12 7.99 -16.54 71.00
CA SER A 12 8.26 -15.92 72.24
C SER A 12 8.92 -16.88 73.29
N ALA A 13 9.97 -16.31 73.89
CA ALA A 13 10.60 -16.55 75.19
C ALA A 13 11.75 -17.56 75.15
N SER A 14 12.86 -17.41 75.84
CA SER A 14 13.34 -16.56 76.94
C SER A 14 14.58 -17.23 77.52
N LYS A 15 15.56 -16.39 77.91
CA LYS A 15 16.42 -16.51 79.14
C LYS A 15 17.47 -17.62 79.35
N GLY A 16 18.61 -17.08 79.79
CA GLY A 16 19.54 -17.71 80.78
C GLY A 16 20.93 -17.93 80.14
N GLY A 17 22.01 -17.30 80.49
CA GLY A 17 22.55 -17.05 81.81
C GLY A 17 23.76 -17.94 81.95
N GLY A 18 24.94 -17.43 82.29
CA GLY A 18 26.05 -18.23 82.69
C GLY A 18 27.41 -17.60 82.36
N GLU A 19 27.94 -16.92 83.31
CA GLU A 19 29.33 -16.50 83.43
C GLU A 19 30.28 -17.72 83.35
N ASP A 20 31.46 -17.50 82.72
CA ASP A 20 32.69 -17.93 83.41
C ASP A 20 33.93 -17.28 82.75
N HIS A 21 34.73 -16.71 83.69
CA HIS A 21 36.07 -16.16 83.46
C HIS A 21 37.10 -17.24 83.13
N VAL A 22 37.96 -17.01 82.17
CA VAL A 22 39.36 -17.39 82.21
C VAL A 22 40.20 -16.32 81.48
N GLY A 23 41.02 -15.64 82.24
CA GLY A 23 42.05 -14.78 81.80
C GLY A 23 43.29 -15.53 81.30
N PHE A 24 43.89 -14.99 80.24
CA PHE A 24 45.29 -15.22 79.94
C PHE A 24 45.92 -13.89 79.50
N ASP A 25 46.86 -13.49 80.33
CA ASP A 25 47.79 -12.40 80.13
C ASP A 25 48.98 -12.90 79.34
N VAL A 26 49.32 -12.29 78.22
CA VAL A 26 50.63 -12.36 77.60
C VAL A 26 50.93 -11.09 76.77
N GLY A 27 51.85 -10.30 77.28
CA GLY A 27 52.98 -9.76 76.55
C GLY A 27 52.70 -8.64 75.56
N GLU A 28 53.00 -7.42 75.96
CA GLU A 28 53.26 -6.28 75.09
C GLU A 28 54.43 -6.59 74.18
N GLU A 29 54.21 -6.46 72.83
CA GLU A 29 55.28 -6.19 71.91
C GLU A 29 54.87 -5.03 71.04
N TYR A 30 55.44 -3.90 71.35
CA TYR A 30 55.30 -2.62 70.61
C TYR A 30 56.00 -2.73 69.25
N ILE A 31 55.27 -2.84 68.17
CA ILE A 31 55.81 -2.54 66.82
C ILE A 31 55.19 -1.28 66.38
N ASP A 32 55.93 -0.18 66.44
CA ASP A 32 55.66 1.11 65.81
C ASP A 32 55.83 0.99 64.26
N VAL A 33 54.76 0.83 63.57
CA VAL A 33 54.74 0.97 62.11
C VAL A 33 54.08 2.30 61.78
N GLN A 34 54.88 3.34 61.66
CA GLN A 34 54.50 4.57 60.99
C GLN A 34 54.15 4.31 59.53
N SER A 35 52.91 3.83 59.25
CA SER A 35 52.32 3.88 57.92
C SER A 35 51.64 5.22 57.74
N GLY A 36 52.24 6.10 56.96
CA GLY A 36 51.68 7.38 56.57
C GLY A 36 50.38 7.24 55.78
N ARG A 37 49.32 6.81 56.42
CA ARG A 37 47.96 6.92 55.90
C ARG A 37 47.45 8.32 56.30
N ARG A 38 47.39 9.20 55.34
CA ARG A 38 46.62 10.47 55.49
C ARG A 38 45.23 10.08 56.01
N PRO A 39 44.71 10.61 57.14
CA PRO A 39 43.39 10.31 57.61
C PRO A 39 42.40 10.71 56.52
N LEU A 40 41.48 9.85 56.18
CA LEU A 40 40.33 10.20 55.34
C LEU A 40 39.61 11.37 56.03
N PRO A 41 39.22 12.40 55.26
CA PRO A 41 38.56 13.57 55.87
C PRO A 41 37.30 13.08 56.60
N GLY A 42 37.20 13.45 57.89
CA GLY A 42 36.05 13.13 58.69
C GLY A 42 34.77 13.71 58.11
N ALA A 43 33.61 13.15 58.40
CA ALA A 43 32.32 13.59 57.91
C ALA A 43 32.11 15.12 58.10
N ARG A 44 32.69 15.70 59.14
CA ARG A 44 32.66 17.16 59.40
C ARG A 44 33.51 17.97 58.42
N ASP A 45 34.64 17.43 57.96
CA ASP A 45 35.50 18.08 56.97
C ASP A 45 34.89 18.02 55.58
N ILE A 46 34.24 16.90 55.25
CA ILE A 46 33.47 16.79 54.00
C ILE A 46 32.31 17.78 53.96
N ILE A 47 31.57 17.93 55.08
CA ILE A 47 30.47 18.91 55.19
C ILE A 47 31.01 20.36 55.02
N ARG A 48 32.17 20.66 55.59
CA ARG A 48 32.79 22.02 55.54
C ARG A 48 33.32 22.36 54.13
N ILE A 49 33.81 21.35 53.39
CA ILE A 49 34.24 21.48 51.98
C ILE A 49 33.01 21.69 51.09
N VAL A 50 31.95 20.92 51.27
CA VAL A 50 30.72 21.00 50.52
C VAL A 50 29.95 22.32 50.78
N SER A 51 30.06 22.88 52.01
CA SER A 51 29.39 24.16 52.35
C SER A 51 30.18 25.41 51.95
N SER A 52 31.37 25.30 51.35
CA SER A 52 32.06 26.45 50.79
C SER A 52 31.32 26.98 49.57
N LEU A 53 31.05 28.31 49.51
CA LEU A 53 30.28 28.97 48.46
C LEU A 53 30.76 28.60 47.03
N PRO A 54 32.08 28.54 46.71
CA PRO A 54 32.55 28.14 45.41
C PRO A 54 32.29 26.67 45.06
N VAL A 55 32.32 25.74 46.04
CA VAL A 55 32.01 24.34 45.80
C VAL A 55 30.51 24.12 45.58
N LEU A 56 29.64 24.82 46.30
CA LEU A 56 28.20 24.82 46.05
C LEU A 56 27.85 25.37 44.66
N LEU A 57 28.48 26.46 44.25
CA LEU A 57 28.31 27.04 42.91
C LEU A 57 28.76 26.05 41.82
N THR A 58 29.90 25.37 42.02
CA THR A 58 30.38 24.36 41.05
C THR A 58 29.43 23.16 40.94
N ILE A 59 28.93 22.65 42.05
CA ILE A 59 27.93 21.59 42.10
C ILE A 59 26.65 22.02 41.39
N MET A 60 26.18 23.26 41.64
CA MET A 60 24.99 23.80 41.01
C MET A 60 25.16 23.93 39.49
N VAL A 61 26.31 24.38 39.00
CA VAL A 61 26.61 24.47 37.57
C VAL A 61 26.65 23.07 36.93
N LEU A 62 27.30 22.12 37.59
CA LEU A 62 27.34 20.73 37.09
C LEU A 62 25.94 20.09 37.05
N LEU A 63 25.09 20.33 38.03
CA LEU A 63 23.70 19.93 38.04
C LEU A 63 22.90 20.56 36.89
N PHE A 64 23.08 21.88 36.66
CA PHE A 64 22.45 22.58 35.54
C PHE A 64 22.89 21.98 34.19
N ILE A 65 24.19 21.72 34.00
CA ILE A 65 24.72 21.09 32.80
C ILE A 65 24.13 19.69 32.64
N GLY A 66 24.07 18.89 33.71
CA GLY A 66 23.49 17.53 33.71
C GLY A 66 22.01 17.55 33.35
N VAL A 67 21.23 18.46 33.93
CA VAL A 67 19.81 18.64 33.60
C VAL A 67 19.63 19.13 32.16
N ALA A 68 20.40 20.10 31.71
CA ALA A 68 20.36 20.59 30.32
C ALA A 68 20.71 19.47 29.33
N TRP A 69 21.73 18.65 29.63
CA TRP A 69 22.09 17.49 28.81
C TRP A 69 21.00 16.42 28.78
N MET A 70 20.37 16.14 29.92
CA MET A 70 19.25 15.18 30.02
C MET A 70 18.03 15.67 29.21
N PHE A 71 17.70 16.98 29.26
CA PHE A 71 16.64 17.56 28.45
C PHE A 71 16.96 17.50 26.95
N ALA A 72 18.21 17.82 26.55
CA ALA A 72 18.64 17.74 25.17
C ALA A 72 18.58 16.29 24.63
N ALA A 73 19.06 15.30 25.40
CA ALA A 73 19.00 13.89 25.04
C ALA A 73 17.55 13.38 24.96
N GLY A 74 16.68 13.81 25.86
CA GLY A 74 15.25 13.49 25.84
C GLY A 74 14.53 14.09 24.64
N ALA A 75 14.83 15.34 24.29
CA ALA A 75 14.27 16.00 23.12
C ALA A 75 14.69 15.32 21.80
N GLU A 76 15.95 14.92 21.69
CA GLU A 76 16.44 14.16 20.51
C GLU A 76 15.78 12.77 20.39
N LYS A 77 15.57 12.07 21.53
CA LYS A 77 14.84 10.81 21.53
C LYS A 77 13.40 10.99 21.06
N ALA A 78 12.68 11.96 21.62
CA ALA A 78 11.30 12.27 21.27
C ALA A 78 11.15 12.67 19.78
N ASP A 79 12.09 13.45 19.23
CA ASP A 79 12.10 13.81 17.80
C ASP A 79 12.26 12.58 16.91
N ARG A 80 13.17 11.66 17.24
CA ARG A 80 13.34 10.41 16.49
C ARG A 80 12.09 9.54 16.53
N GLU A 81 11.49 9.34 17.69
CA GLU A 81 10.28 8.55 17.88
C GLU A 81 9.10 9.14 17.11
N SER A 82 8.93 10.46 17.15
CA SER A 82 7.94 11.19 16.36
C SER A 82 8.10 10.94 14.86
N LYS A 83 9.34 10.97 14.35
CA LYS A 83 9.63 10.69 12.93
C LYS A 83 9.32 9.26 12.52
N TYR A 84 9.60 8.27 13.38
CA TYR A 84 9.22 6.88 13.10
C TYR A 84 7.70 6.73 13.04
N ILE A 85 6.96 7.33 13.99
CA ILE A 85 5.50 7.30 14.00
C ILE A 85 4.93 8.00 12.77
N GLU A 86 5.46 9.15 12.38
CA GLU A 86 5.06 9.88 11.18
C GLU A 86 5.24 9.03 9.92
N GLN A 87 6.47 8.50 9.70
CA GLN A 87 6.78 7.68 8.53
C GLN A 87 5.92 6.41 8.48
N SER A 88 5.77 5.71 9.61
CA SER A 88 4.95 4.50 9.67
C SER A 88 3.45 4.80 9.51
N SER A 89 2.96 5.93 9.99
CA SER A 89 1.57 6.37 9.80
C SER A 89 1.27 6.70 8.34
N GLN A 90 2.23 7.23 7.59
CA GLN A 90 2.07 7.45 6.15
C GLN A 90 1.88 6.13 5.40
N LEU A 91 2.50 5.02 5.83
CA LEU A 91 2.28 3.70 5.23
C LEU A 91 0.83 3.22 5.34
N LEU A 92 0.08 3.62 6.39
CA LEU A 92 -1.34 3.31 6.52
C LEU A 92 -2.15 3.92 5.38
N MET A 93 -1.95 5.20 5.11
CA MET A 93 -2.65 5.90 4.01
C MET A 93 -2.20 5.36 2.65
N LEU A 94 -0.89 5.13 2.48
CA LEU A 94 -0.32 4.66 1.22
C LEU A 94 -0.78 3.25 0.87
N SER A 95 -1.00 2.35 1.84
CA SER A 95 -1.49 1.00 1.57
C SER A 95 -2.86 1.01 0.88
N GLN A 96 -3.75 1.93 1.26
CA GLN A 96 -5.06 2.12 0.63
C GLN A 96 -4.96 2.94 -0.66
N ARG A 97 -4.12 3.99 -0.67
CA ARG A 97 -3.92 4.84 -1.83
C ARG A 97 -3.35 4.07 -3.02
N VAL A 98 -2.35 3.22 -2.80
CA VAL A 98 -1.78 2.37 -3.87
C VAL A 98 -2.85 1.47 -4.49
N ALA A 99 -3.74 0.88 -3.69
CA ALA A 99 -4.82 0.04 -4.21
C ALA A 99 -5.84 0.84 -5.04
N LYS A 100 -6.19 2.05 -4.59
CA LYS A 100 -7.04 2.97 -5.34
C LYS A 100 -6.37 3.40 -6.65
N ASP A 101 -5.13 3.88 -6.58
CA ASP A 101 -4.38 4.38 -7.74
C ASP A 101 -4.15 3.25 -8.78
N ALA A 102 -3.87 2.02 -8.33
CA ALA A 102 -3.74 0.84 -9.20
C ALA A 102 -5.02 0.55 -9.95
N ARG A 103 -6.18 0.65 -9.29
CA ARG A 103 -7.48 0.46 -9.93
C ARG A 103 -7.77 1.56 -10.95
N GLU A 104 -7.53 2.82 -10.61
CA GLU A 104 -7.72 3.96 -11.50
C GLU A 104 -6.80 3.88 -12.74
N ALA A 105 -5.54 3.43 -12.54
CA ALA A 105 -4.59 3.21 -13.63
C ALA A 105 -5.10 2.16 -14.62
N VAL A 106 -5.56 1.00 -14.14
CA VAL A 106 -6.06 -0.08 -15.01
C VAL A 106 -7.34 0.32 -15.76
N TYR A 107 -8.14 1.24 -15.22
CA TYR A 107 -9.26 1.84 -15.94
C TYR A 107 -8.87 2.97 -16.91
N GLY A 108 -7.58 3.26 -17.06
CA GLY A 108 -7.08 4.28 -17.98
C GLY A 108 -7.49 5.70 -17.59
N GLN A 109 -7.70 5.99 -16.29
CA GLN A 109 -8.01 7.35 -15.84
C GLN A 109 -6.81 8.27 -16.07
N GLU A 110 -7.08 9.49 -16.51
CA GLU A 110 -6.05 10.49 -16.79
C GLU A 110 -5.23 10.79 -15.52
N GLY A 111 -3.90 10.74 -15.64
CA GLY A 111 -2.99 11.00 -14.54
C GLY A 111 -2.84 9.85 -13.52
N ALA A 112 -3.57 8.74 -13.66
CA ALA A 112 -3.54 7.65 -12.69
C ALA A 112 -2.19 6.91 -12.66
N PHE A 113 -1.54 6.70 -13.80
CA PHE A 113 -0.23 6.05 -13.86
C PHE A 113 0.88 6.85 -13.17
N PRO A 114 1.05 8.17 -13.41
CA PRO A 114 1.97 9.00 -12.64
C PRO A 114 1.69 8.96 -11.14
N THR A 115 0.41 9.02 -10.72
CA THR A 115 0.01 8.98 -9.30
C THR A 115 0.35 7.63 -8.65
N LEU A 116 0.09 6.53 -9.35
CA LEU A 116 0.46 5.18 -8.89
C LEU A 116 1.98 5.05 -8.73
N LYS A 117 2.75 5.53 -9.70
CA LYS A 117 4.22 5.54 -9.65
C LYS A 117 4.75 6.36 -8.48
N GLU A 118 4.15 7.52 -8.22
CA GLU A 118 4.48 8.35 -7.05
C GLU A 118 4.19 7.62 -5.75
N SER A 119 2.97 7.08 -5.57
CA SER A 119 2.56 6.35 -4.36
C SER A 119 3.48 5.16 -4.10
N ARG A 120 3.84 4.40 -5.14
CA ARG A 120 4.79 3.29 -5.08
C ARG A 120 6.18 3.76 -4.63
N ASN A 121 6.70 4.85 -5.19
CA ASN A 121 8.03 5.37 -4.87
C ASN A 121 8.09 5.93 -3.45
N VAL A 122 7.04 6.63 -2.99
CA VAL A 122 6.95 7.15 -1.62
C VAL A 122 6.92 5.99 -0.62
N PHE A 123 6.14 4.94 -0.88
CA PHE A 123 6.09 3.75 -0.03
C PHE A 123 7.49 3.10 0.09
N GLU A 124 8.17 2.87 -1.02
CA GLU A 124 9.52 2.29 -1.07
C GLU A 124 10.55 3.16 -0.33
N SER A 125 10.44 4.48 -0.47
CA SER A 125 11.30 5.44 0.24
C SER A 125 11.13 5.34 1.75
N ILE A 126 9.89 5.27 2.24
CA ILE A 126 9.59 5.13 3.67
C ILE A 126 10.16 3.82 4.22
N ILE A 127 9.91 2.69 3.55
CA ILE A 127 10.49 1.39 3.94
C ILE A 127 12.01 1.46 4.01
N THR A 128 12.63 2.10 3.02
CA THR A 128 14.08 2.27 2.98
C THR A 128 14.59 3.15 4.13
N ASN A 129 13.90 4.27 4.41
CA ASN A 129 14.24 5.16 5.52
C ASN A 129 14.15 4.44 6.87
N LEU A 130 13.09 3.65 7.10
CA LEU A 130 12.91 2.90 8.33
C LEU A 130 13.91 1.75 8.47
N THR A 131 14.28 1.09 7.37
CA THR A 131 15.19 -0.07 7.39
C THR A 131 16.66 0.34 7.49
N LYS A 132 17.09 1.32 6.69
CA LYS A 132 18.50 1.71 6.56
C LYS A 132 18.84 3.00 7.30
N GLY A 133 17.83 3.75 7.70
CA GLY A 133 17.95 5.11 8.17
C GLY A 133 18.08 6.13 7.04
N ASN A 134 17.84 7.39 7.40
CA ASN A 134 18.04 8.52 6.50
C ASN A 134 18.64 9.71 7.27
N PRO A 135 19.96 9.92 7.22
CA PRO A 135 20.63 10.98 7.96
C PRO A 135 20.13 12.40 7.58
N LYS A 136 19.69 12.60 6.32
CA LYS A 136 19.15 13.90 5.88
C LYS A 136 17.84 14.27 6.57
N LEU A 137 17.05 13.26 6.94
CA LEU A 137 15.80 13.42 7.68
C LEU A 137 16.02 13.27 9.20
N GLY A 138 17.24 12.96 9.65
CA GLY A 138 17.52 12.66 11.05
C GLY A 138 16.84 11.37 11.54
N ILE A 139 16.64 10.40 10.64
CA ILE A 139 16.02 9.11 10.95
C ILE A 139 17.12 8.04 10.99
N PRO A 140 17.48 7.48 12.16
CA PRO A 140 18.36 6.32 12.22
C PRO A 140 17.63 5.04 11.76
N PRO A 141 18.33 3.92 11.52
CA PRO A 141 17.69 2.62 11.32
C PRO A 141 16.75 2.28 12.48
N SER A 142 15.63 1.63 12.18
CA SER A 142 14.65 1.23 13.20
C SER A 142 15.25 0.37 14.31
N PRO A 143 14.82 0.54 15.56
CA PRO A 143 15.24 -0.28 16.69
C PRO A 143 14.93 -1.78 16.48
N ALA A 144 15.70 -2.65 17.13
CA ALA A 144 15.55 -4.10 16.99
C ALA A 144 14.16 -4.61 17.44
N ASP A 145 13.56 -3.95 18.41
CA ASP A 145 12.25 -4.31 18.99
C ASP A 145 11.12 -4.26 17.97
N VAL A 146 11.16 -3.32 17.01
CA VAL A 146 10.16 -3.18 15.94
C VAL A 146 10.56 -3.90 14.64
N SER A 147 11.76 -4.48 14.58
CA SER A 147 12.27 -5.16 13.39
C SER A 147 11.34 -6.26 12.84
N PRO A 148 10.68 -7.11 13.68
CA PRO A 148 9.73 -8.11 13.18
C PRO A 148 8.51 -7.48 12.49
N ALA A 149 7.97 -6.38 13.04
CA ALA A 149 6.83 -5.66 12.46
C ALA A 149 7.23 -4.97 11.14
N LEU A 150 8.40 -4.31 11.10
CA LEU A 150 8.93 -3.69 9.89
C LEU A 150 9.18 -4.72 8.79
N LYS A 151 9.74 -5.89 9.15
CA LYS A 151 9.93 -7.00 8.21
C LYS A 151 8.59 -7.48 7.63
N ALA A 152 7.55 -7.63 8.46
CA ALA A 152 6.23 -8.04 8.00
C ALA A 152 5.62 -7.06 7.00
N VAL A 153 5.80 -5.74 7.18
CA VAL A 153 5.39 -4.72 6.21
C VAL A 153 6.21 -4.84 4.94
N THR A 154 7.54 -4.96 5.06
CA THR A 154 8.46 -5.05 3.91
C THR A 154 8.17 -6.27 3.04
N ASP A 155 7.94 -7.45 3.65
CA ASP A 155 7.66 -8.69 2.92
C ASP A 155 6.33 -8.57 2.14
N LYS A 156 5.28 -8.00 2.73
CA LYS A 156 3.99 -7.79 2.06
C LYS A 156 4.08 -6.72 0.98
N TRP A 157 4.78 -5.64 1.25
CA TRP A 157 5.02 -4.59 0.27
C TRP A 157 5.76 -5.12 -0.96
N LYS A 158 6.75 -5.98 -0.78
CA LYS A 158 7.48 -6.58 -1.90
C LYS A 158 6.52 -7.26 -2.89
N VAL A 159 5.59 -8.07 -2.40
CA VAL A 159 4.60 -8.77 -3.24
C VAL A 159 3.65 -7.78 -3.91
N MET A 160 3.14 -6.79 -3.17
CA MET A 160 2.27 -5.74 -3.73
C MET A 160 3.02 -4.91 -4.79
N ARG A 161 4.26 -4.52 -4.54
CA ARG A 161 5.09 -3.76 -5.46
C ARG A 161 5.29 -4.49 -6.80
N GLU A 162 5.54 -5.79 -6.78
CA GLU A 162 5.67 -6.60 -8.00
C GLU A 162 4.40 -6.50 -8.86
N ASN A 163 3.21 -6.53 -8.26
CA ASN A 163 1.96 -6.33 -8.98
C ASN A 163 1.78 -4.88 -9.46
N VAL A 164 2.17 -3.89 -8.65
CA VAL A 164 2.15 -2.47 -9.08
C VAL A 164 3.09 -2.25 -10.27
N ASP A 165 4.29 -2.83 -10.23
CA ASP A 165 5.26 -2.73 -11.33
C ASP A 165 4.73 -3.40 -12.61
N GLN A 166 3.96 -4.50 -12.51
CA GLN A 166 3.26 -5.09 -13.65
C GLN A 166 2.23 -4.14 -14.24
N ILE A 167 1.41 -3.47 -13.41
CA ILE A 167 0.43 -2.48 -13.90
C ILE A 167 1.15 -1.33 -14.61
N LEU A 168 2.20 -0.78 -14.00
CA LEU A 168 2.99 0.31 -14.59
C LEU A 168 3.64 -0.08 -15.92
N GLY A 169 4.02 -1.36 -16.07
CA GLY A 169 4.57 -1.90 -17.31
C GLY A 169 3.56 -2.02 -18.45
N GLN A 170 2.26 -1.93 -18.18
CA GLN A 170 1.17 -2.03 -19.17
C GLN A 170 0.49 -0.68 -19.47
N GLU A 171 1.12 0.44 -19.13
CA GLU A 171 0.57 1.78 -19.31
C GLU A 171 0.12 2.01 -20.78
N GLU A 172 0.98 1.69 -21.76
CA GLU A 172 0.70 1.86 -23.17
C GLU A 172 -0.52 1.04 -23.61
N ALA A 173 -0.59 -0.23 -23.22
CA ALA A 173 -1.73 -1.10 -23.59
C ALA A 173 -3.06 -0.58 -23.01
N VAL A 174 -3.05 -0.10 -21.76
CA VAL A 174 -4.27 0.45 -21.11
C VAL A 174 -4.71 1.74 -21.75
N LEU A 175 -3.79 2.64 -22.08
CA LEU A 175 -4.13 3.90 -22.77
C LEU A 175 -4.63 3.64 -24.19
N THR A 176 -4.01 2.71 -24.91
CA THR A 176 -4.45 2.26 -26.24
C THR A 176 -5.85 1.63 -26.19
N LEU A 177 -6.15 0.81 -25.17
CA LEU A 177 -7.51 0.30 -24.96
C LEU A 177 -8.53 1.43 -24.87
N ARG A 178 -8.25 2.46 -24.08
CA ARG A 178 -9.15 3.61 -23.90
C ARG A 178 -9.49 4.26 -25.24
N ASP A 179 -8.48 4.49 -26.08
CA ASP A 179 -8.68 5.13 -27.38
C ASP A 179 -9.53 4.25 -28.31
N HIS A 180 -9.32 2.95 -28.32
CA HIS A 180 -10.14 2.01 -29.07
C HIS A 180 -11.60 1.97 -28.57
N VAL A 181 -11.81 1.96 -27.23
CA VAL A 181 -13.16 2.01 -26.64
C VAL A 181 -13.90 3.28 -27.07
N VAL A 182 -13.23 4.44 -27.06
CA VAL A 182 -13.81 5.70 -27.53
C VAL A 182 -14.20 5.60 -29.00
N GLY A 183 -13.34 5.10 -29.89
CA GLY A 183 -13.63 4.93 -31.31
C GLY A 183 -14.85 4.04 -31.56
N ILE A 184 -14.95 2.90 -30.89
CA ILE A 184 -16.10 2.00 -30.99
C ILE A 184 -17.39 2.66 -30.49
N ASN A 185 -17.35 3.36 -29.36
CA ASN A 185 -18.52 4.06 -28.81
C ASN A 185 -18.99 5.23 -29.69
N GLN A 186 -18.11 5.81 -30.50
CA GLN A 186 -18.47 6.84 -31.51
C GLN A 186 -19.08 6.21 -32.78
N ALA A 187 -18.53 5.07 -33.23
CA ALA A 187 -18.97 4.43 -34.47
C ALA A 187 -20.31 3.65 -34.30
N ALA A 188 -20.55 3.02 -33.15
CA ALA A 188 -21.69 2.14 -32.97
C ALA A 188 -23.06 2.82 -33.13
N PRO A 189 -23.32 4.06 -32.62
CA PRO A 189 -24.59 4.77 -32.89
C PRO A 189 -24.78 5.11 -34.33
N LEU A 190 -23.71 5.44 -35.08
CA LEU A 190 -23.79 5.75 -36.53
C LEU A 190 -24.20 4.50 -37.31
N LEU A 191 -23.63 3.36 -36.97
CA LEU A 191 -23.99 2.07 -37.57
C LEU A 191 -25.44 1.69 -37.28
N LEU A 192 -25.94 1.99 -36.09
CA LEU A 192 -27.35 1.77 -35.77
C LEU A 192 -28.26 2.61 -36.65
N ALA A 193 -27.99 3.93 -36.76
CA ALA A 193 -28.77 4.84 -37.55
C ALA A 193 -28.75 4.43 -39.05
N LEU A 194 -27.59 4.09 -39.59
CA LEU A 194 -27.49 3.61 -40.97
C LEU A 194 -28.23 2.28 -41.19
N SER A 195 -28.23 1.40 -40.19
CA SER A 195 -28.99 0.15 -40.28
C SER A 195 -30.49 0.39 -40.34
N ASP A 196 -30.99 1.37 -39.57
CA ASP A 196 -32.40 1.77 -39.61
C ASP A 196 -32.78 2.38 -40.97
N GLU A 197 -31.91 3.26 -41.50
CA GLU A 197 -32.11 3.80 -42.86
C GLU A 197 -32.13 2.68 -43.93
N VAL A 198 -31.26 1.69 -43.84
CA VAL A 198 -31.23 0.51 -44.74
C VAL A 198 -32.54 -0.28 -44.63
N VAL A 199 -33.10 -0.47 -43.42
CA VAL A 199 -34.38 -1.14 -43.23
C VAL A 199 -35.51 -0.34 -43.84
N GLU A 200 -35.59 0.98 -43.63
CA GLU A 200 -36.61 1.86 -44.15
C GLU A 200 -36.59 1.88 -45.71
N MET A 201 -35.44 2.18 -46.28
CA MET A 201 -35.26 2.19 -47.77
C MET A 201 -35.51 0.81 -48.39
N GLY A 202 -35.12 -0.26 -47.65
CA GLY A 202 -35.39 -1.63 -48.09
C GLY A 202 -36.88 -1.97 -48.10
N ALA A 203 -37.62 -1.52 -47.09
CA ALA A 203 -39.07 -1.71 -47.04
C ALA A 203 -39.79 -0.95 -48.15
N GLU A 204 -39.38 0.30 -48.45
CA GLU A 204 -39.88 1.10 -49.57
C GLU A 204 -39.57 0.43 -50.92
N ALA A 205 -38.39 -0.19 -51.04
CA ALA A 205 -37.97 -0.92 -52.23
C ALA A 205 -38.63 -2.31 -52.37
N GLY A 206 -39.50 -2.71 -51.43
CA GLY A 206 -40.23 -3.99 -51.44
C GLY A 206 -39.34 -5.21 -51.14
N LEU A 207 -38.26 -5.05 -50.34
CA LEU A 207 -37.40 -6.17 -49.95
C LEU A 207 -38.16 -7.16 -49.06
N LYS A 208 -37.80 -8.44 -49.17
CA LYS A 208 -38.40 -9.51 -48.38
C LYS A 208 -38.06 -9.34 -46.88
N GLY A 209 -38.97 -9.84 -45.99
CA GLY A 209 -38.80 -9.71 -44.55
C GLY A 209 -37.52 -10.34 -43.96
N ASP A 210 -36.98 -11.40 -44.59
CA ASP A 210 -35.71 -12.00 -44.20
C ASP A 210 -34.49 -11.08 -44.48
N VAL A 211 -34.53 -10.30 -45.56
CA VAL A 211 -33.52 -9.30 -45.91
C VAL A 211 -33.60 -8.12 -44.96
N LEU A 212 -34.81 -7.61 -44.68
CA LEU A 212 -35.05 -6.54 -43.68
C LEU A 212 -34.62 -6.95 -42.28
N TYR A 213 -34.88 -8.20 -41.88
CA TYR A 213 -34.38 -8.75 -40.62
C TYR A 213 -32.87 -8.73 -40.56
N LEU A 214 -32.15 -9.14 -41.61
CA LEU A 214 -30.70 -9.10 -41.66
C LEU A 214 -30.15 -7.68 -41.56
N ALA A 215 -30.80 -6.70 -42.22
CA ALA A 215 -30.45 -5.31 -42.13
C ALA A 215 -30.61 -4.74 -40.71
N GLY A 216 -31.79 -4.93 -40.08
CA GLY A 216 -32.01 -4.49 -38.70
C GLY A 216 -31.09 -5.15 -37.68
N ARG A 217 -30.69 -6.41 -37.96
CA ARG A 217 -29.72 -7.12 -37.11
C ARG A 217 -28.33 -6.44 -37.12
N GLN A 218 -27.95 -5.71 -38.16
CA GLN A 218 -26.68 -4.99 -38.22
C GLN A 218 -26.60 -3.92 -37.12
N GLY A 219 -27.68 -3.12 -36.94
CA GLY A 219 -27.74 -2.14 -35.88
C GLY A 219 -27.67 -2.76 -34.47
N MET A 220 -28.34 -3.91 -34.24
CA MET A 220 -28.23 -4.63 -32.99
C MET A 220 -26.81 -5.16 -32.73
N LEU A 221 -26.13 -5.65 -33.76
CA LEU A 221 -24.74 -6.14 -33.62
C LEU A 221 -23.78 -5.02 -33.25
N SER A 222 -23.91 -3.83 -33.85
CA SER A 222 -23.07 -2.67 -33.54
C SER A 222 -23.18 -2.29 -32.05
N GLN A 223 -24.43 -2.22 -31.54
CA GLN A 223 -24.70 -1.91 -30.13
C GLN A 223 -24.17 -2.99 -29.18
N ARG A 224 -24.26 -4.27 -29.57
CA ARG A 224 -23.74 -5.37 -28.76
C ARG A 224 -22.21 -5.37 -28.73
N ILE A 225 -21.55 -5.08 -29.84
CA ILE A 225 -20.09 -4.89 -29.88
C ILE A 225 -19.68 -3.79 -28.89
N ALA A 226 -20.29 -2.62 -28.95
CA ALA A 226 -19.98 -1.51 -28.06
C ALA A 226 -20.22 -1.87 -26.58
N LYS A 227 -21.36 -2.53 -26.27
CA LYS A 227 -21.66 -3.00 -24.91
C LYS A 227 -20.58 -3.97 -24.40
N ASP A 228 -20.21 -4.98 -25.22
CA ASP A 228 -19.28 -6.01 -24.80
C ASP A 228 -17.83 -5.49 -24.71
N VAL A 229 -17.44 -4.52 -25.56
CA VAL A 229 -16.18 -3.79 -25.43
C VAL A 229 -16.13 -2.98 -24.13
N ASN A 230 -17.20 -2.29 -23.77
CA ASN A 230 -17.26 -1.58 -22.49
C ASN A 230 -17.21 -2.55 -21.30
N LEU A 231 -17.84 -3.73 -21.40
CA LEU A 231 -17.74 -4.77 -20.38
C LEU A 231 -16.31 -5.32 -20.28
N PHE A 232 -15.64 -5.56 -21.39
CA PHE A 232 -14.24 -5.95 -21.44
C PHE A 232 -13.34 -4.93 -20.75
N SER A 233 -13.53 -3.63 -21.04
CA SER A 233 -12.71 -2.55 -20.47
C SER A 233 -12.86 -2.42 -18.95
N GLN A 234 -14.00 -2.83 -18.38
CA GLN A 234 -14.24 -2.87 -16.96
C GLN A 234 -13.49 -4.02 -16.25
N GLY A 235 -13.01 -5.01 -17.00
CA GLY A 235 -12.32 -6.16 -16.45
C GLY A 235 -13.23 -7.14 -15.71
N GLY A 236 -12.63 -7.96 -14.87
CA GLY A 236 -13.36 -8.95 -14.08
C GLY A 236 -13.56 -10.29 -14.80
N SER A 237 -14.39 -11.15 -14.21
CA SER A 237 -14.59 -12.54 -14.67
C SER A 237 -15.25 -12.65 -16.05
N GLU A 238 -16.00 -11.62 -16.46
CA GLU A 238 -16.75 -11.61 -17.72
C GLU A 238 -15.94 -11.03 -18.90
N ALA A 239 -14.78 -10.41 -18.64
CA ALA A 239 -13.99 -9.74 -19.67
C ALA A 239 -13.59 -10.69 -20.82
N ALA A 240 -13.14 -11.90 -20.52
CA ALA A 240 -12.76 -12.88 -21.54
C ALA A 240 -13.95 -13.33 -22.40
N VAL A 241 -15.12 -13.49 -21.79
CA VAL A 241 -16.36 -13.83 -22.50
C VAL A 241 -16.79 -12.67 -23.40
N ALA A 242 -16.71 -11.43 -22.89
CA ALA A 242 -17.02 -10.23 -23.64
C ALA A 242 -16.09 -10.08 -24.86
N ALA A 243 -14.77 -10.32 -24.70
CA ALA A 243 -13.80 -10.28 -25.79
C ALA A 243 -14.14 -11.28 -26.90
N ALA A 244 -14.45 -12.53 -26.54
CA ALA A 244 -14.87 -13.53 -27.51
C ALA A 244 -16.16 -13.16 -28.20
N GLN A 245 -17.12 -12.53 -27.50
CA GLN A 245 -18.42 -12.18 -28.05
C GLN A 245 -18.32 -11.01 -29.03
N PHE A 246 -17.65 -9.89 -28.67
CA PHE A 246 -17.53 -8.78 -29.61
C PHE A 246 -16.69 -9.13 -30.85
N GLY A 247 -15.67 -9.97 -30.73
CA GLY A 247 -14.92 -10.48 -31.89
C GLY A 247 -15.79 -11.31 -32.83
N LYS A 248 -16.65 -12.17 -32.26
CA LYS A 248 -17.62 -12.97 -33.04
C LYS A 248 -18.68 -12.07 -33.73
N ASP A 249 -19.17 -11.05 -33.02
CA ASP A 249 -20.18 -10.15 -33.53
C ASP A 249 -19.63 -9.24 -34.65
N ALA A 250 -18.38 -8.79 -34.52
CA ALA A 250 -17.71 -8.05 -35.57
C ALA A 250 -17.59 -8.86 -36.85
N LYS A 251 -17.18 -10.13 -36.72
CA LYS A 251 -17.15 -11.06 -37.85
C LYS A 251 -18.55 -11.23 -38.50
N LEU A 252 -19.56 -11.45 -37.66
CA LEU A 252 -20.94 -11.65 -38.11
C LEU A 252 -21.50 -10.39 -38.84
N PHE A 253 -21.19 -9.21 -38.31
CA PHE A 253 -21.54 -7.93 -38.96
C PHE A 253 -20.94 -7.86 -40.37
N ARG A 254 -19.63 -8.08 -40.51
CA ARG A 254 -18.90 -8.07 -41.75
C ARG A 254 -19.51 -9.05 -42.79
N ASP A 255 -19.67 -10.32 -42.38
CA ASP A 255 -20.18 -11.36 -43.26
C ASP A 255 -21.63 -11.03 -43.73
N THR A 256 -22.46 -10.49 -42.85
CA THR A 256 -23.84 -10.11 -43.14
C THR A 256 -23.90 -8.88 -44.05
N ASN A 257 -23.03 -7.86 -43.84
CA ASN A 257 -22.96 -6.67 -44.72
C ASN A 257 -22.61 -7.07 -46.18
N ILE A 258 -21.57 -7.91 -46.32
CA ILE A 258 -21.18 -8.45 -47.64
C ILE A 258 -22.35 -9.17 -48.32
N LYS A 259 -23.07 -10.01 -47.61
CA LYS A 259 -24.24 -10.74 -48.12
C LYS A 259 -25.36 -9.81 -48.54
N LEU A 260 -25.69 -8.80 -47.72
CA LEU A 260 -26.74 -7.82 -48.02
C LEU A 260 -26.42 -7.00 -49.29
N ARG A 261 -25.19 -6.53 -49.42
CA ARG A 261 -24.72 -5.80 -50.61
C ARG A 261 -24.91 -6.57 -51.92
N GLY A 262 -24.85 -7.88 -51.88
CA GLY A 262 -25.05 -8.77 -53.02
C GLY A 262 -26.51 -8.97 -53.45
N ILE A 263 -27.48 -8.70 -52.55
CA ILE A 263 -28.89 -9.02 -52.77
C ILE A 263 -29.84 -7.81 -52.82
N VAL A 264 -29.38 -6.64 -52.33
CA VAL A 264 -30.19 -5.42 -52.34
C VAL A 264 -30.07 -4.63 -53.65
N PRO A 265 -31.09 -3.79 -54.01
CA PRO A 265 -31.00 -2.91 -55.18
C PRO A 265 -29.97 -1.80 -54.99
N PRO A 266 -29.50 -1.17 -56.08
CA PRO A 266 -28.46 -0.12 -56.04
C PRO A 266 -28.83 1.05 -55.11
N THR A 267 -30.09 1.39 -54.96
CA THR A 267 -30.59 2.48 -54.12
C THR A 267 -30.28 2.22 -52.63
N VAL A 268 -30.44 1.00 -52.15
CA VAL A 268 -30.17 0.58 -50.76
C VAL A 268 -28.69 0.26 -50.60
N ARG A 269 -28.00 -0.21 -51.63
CA ARG A 269 -26.60 -0.60 -51.59
C ARG A 269 -25.67 0.56 -51.16
N GLY A 270 -25.93 1.79 -51.61
CA GLY A 270 -25.15 2.97 -51.21
C GLY A 270 -25.08 3.15 -49.69
N LYS A 271 -26.18 2.93 -48.99
CA LYS A 271 -26.20 3.01 -47.50
C LYS A 271 -25.47 1.83 -46.84
N LEU A 272 -25.53 0.65 -47.44
CA LEU A 272 -24.73 -0.50 -46.95
C LEU A 272 -23.24 -0.32 -47.20
N ASP A 273 -22.85 0.39 -48.28
CA ASP A 273 -21.46 0.75 -48.54
C ASP A 273 -20.95 1.76 -47.50
N GLU A 274 -21.77 2.78 -47.14
CA GLU A 274 -21.49 3.74 -46.08
C GLU A 274 -21.34 3.04 -44.71
N ALA A 275 -22.30 2.19 -44.35
CA ALA A 275 -22.25 1.39 -43.15
C ALA A 275 -21.02 0.47 -43.13
N GLY A 276 -20.63 -0.10 -44.25
CA GLY A 276 -19.43 -0.91 -44.42
C GLY A 276 -18.16 -0.12 -44.11
N GLY A 277 -18.03 1.11 -44.61
CA GLY A 277 -16.89 1.98 -44.34
C GLY A 277 -16.73 2.32 -42.84
N ILE A 278 -17.83 2.74 -42.20
CA ILE A 278 -17.82 3.00 -40.71
C ILE A 278 -17.53 1.73 -39.93
N PHE A 279 -18.05 0.58 -40.36
CA PHE A 279 -17.75 -0.67 -39.73
C PHE A 279 -16.28 -1.08 -39.88
N ASP A 280 -15.66 -0.83 -41.03
CA ASP A 280 -14.23 -1.13 -41.23
C ASP A 280 -13.36 -0.32 -40.24
N GLU A 281 -13.70 0.96 -40.01
CA GLU A 281 -13.06 1.79 -38.97
C GLU A 281 -13.28 1.20 -37.56
N LEU A 282 -14.52 0.85 -37.19
CA LEU A 282 -14.85 0.20 -35.93
C LEU A 282 -14.05 -1.10 -35.74
N ASN A 283 -13.94 -1.90 -36.81
CA ASN A 283 -13.26 -3.19 -36.77
C ASN A 283 -11.75 -3.04 -36.55
N VAL A 284 -11.09 -1.98 -36.97
CA VAL A 284 -9.70 -1.66 -36.63
C VAL A 284 -9.56 -1.55 -35.11
N HIS A 285 -10.49 -0.88 -34.47
CA HIS A 285 -10.50 -0.78 -33.00
C HIS A 285 -10.76 -2.13 -32.32
N VAL A 286 -11.69 -2.95 -32.84
CA VAL A 286 -11.94 -4.30 -32.32
C VAL A 286 -10.70 -5.17 -32.40
N GLU A 287 -10.03 -5.21 -33.55
CA GLU A 287 -8.79 -5.97 -33.76
C GLU A 287 -7.65 -5.44 -32.88
N GLY A 288 -7.55 -4.12 -32.70
CA GLY A 288 -6.60 -3.49 -31.78
C GLY A 288 -6.77 -3.97 -30.33
N ILE A 289 -8.01 -3.96 -29.81
CA ILE A 289 -8.31 -4.47 -28.46
C ILE A 289 -7.94 -5.96 -28.33
N LEU A 290 -8.31 -6.77 -29.31
CA LEU A 290 -7.99 -8.20 -29.28
C LEU A 290 -6.48 -8.46 -29.33
N GLY A 291 -5.72 -7.60 -30.02
CA GLY A 291 -4.27 -7.66 -30.12
C GLY A 291 -3.54 -7.43 -28.82
N ILE A 292 -4.10 -6.58 -27.92
CA ILE A 292 -3.52 -6.23 -26.62
C ILE A 292 -4.23 -6.91 -25.43
N ALA A 293 -5.14 -7.84 -25.69
CA ALA A 293 -5.98 -8.43 -24.63
C ALA A 293 -5.16 -9.17 -23.57
N ALA A 294 -4.06 -9.81 -23.95
CA ALA A 294 -3.20 -10.54 -23.04
C ALA A 294 -2.55 -9.59 -21.99
N GLU A 295 -2.03 -8.45 -22.42
CA GLU A 295 -1.44 -7.41 -21.60
C GLU A 295 -2.47 -6.82 -20.64
N LEU A 296 -3.69 -6.60 -21.12
CA LEU A 296 -4.79 -6.08 -20.31
C LEU A 296 -5.22 -7.05 -19.23
N PHE A 297 -5.27 -8.36 -19.51
CA PHE A 297 -5.55 -9.37 -18.49
C PHE A 297 -4.47 -9.42 -17.40
N VAL A 298 -3.19 -9.23 -17.76
CA VAL A 298 -2.09 -9.14 -16.78
C VAL A 298 -2.31 -7.96 -15.86
N SER A 299 -2.60 -6.75 -16.40
CA SER A 299 -2.80 -5.55 -15.58
C SER A 299 -4.05 -5.66 -14.69
N GLN A 300 -5.15 -6.20 -15.21
CA GLN A 300 -6.38 -6.42 -14.45
C GLN A 300 -6.16 -7.40 -13.29
N ARG A 301 -5.47 -8.52 -13.56
CA ARG A 301 -5.12 -9.49 -12.52
C ARG A 301 -4.20 -8.90 -11.45
N ALA A 302 -3.20 -8.12 -11.86
CA ALA A 302 -2.30 -7.43 -10.95
C ALA A 302 -3.06 -6.43 -10.07
N SER A 303 -3.99 -5.65 -10.63
CA SER A 303 -4.83 -4.71 -9.87
C SER A 303 -5.70 -5.42 -8.83
N GLN A 304 -6.29 -6.57 -9.19
CA GLN A 304 -7.04 -7.38 -8.24
C GLN A 304 -6.16 -7.86 -7.08
N LEU A 305 -4.93 -8.35 -7.37
CA LEU A 305 -3.98 -8.79 -6.34
C LEU A 305 -3.54 -7.63 -5.44
N VAL A 306 -3.30 -6.42 -6.00
CA VAL A 306 -3.00 -5.22 -5.21
C VAL A 306 -4.15 -4.92 -4.25
N PHE A 307 -5.39 -5.00 -4.70
CA PHE A 307 -6.57 -4.79 -3.85
C PHE A 307 -6.66 -5.84 -2.73
N GLU A 308 -6.51 -7.13 -3.05
CA GLU A 308 -6.53 -8.24 -2.08
C GLU A 308 -5.42 -8.11 -1.02
N GLN A 309 -4.27 -7.54 -1.39
CA GLN A 309 -3.11 -7.35 -0.52
C GLN A 309 -3.17 -6.08 0.33
N SER A 310 -4.05 -5.13 0.01
CA SER A 310 -4.10 -3.82 0.67
C SER A 310 -4.46 -3.91 2.15
N GLU A 311 -5.47 -4.69 2.54
CA GLU A 311 -5.86 -4.88 3.94
C GLU A 311 -4.80 -5.63 4.77
N PRO A 312 -4.23 -6.77 4.32
CA PRO A 312 -3.11 -7.40 5.00
C PRO A 312 -1.90 -6.49 5.20
N LEU A 313 -1.59 -5.61 4.24
CA LEU A 313 -0.51 -4.64 4.34
C LEU A 313 -0.85 -3.55 5.37
N LEU A 314 -2.09 -3.01 5.32
CA LEU A 314 -2.60 -2.03 6.28
C LEU A 314 -2.51 -2.56 7.71
N ASP A 315 -2.92 -3.80 7.97
CA ASP A 315 -2.84 -4.42 9.30
C ASP A 315 -1.40 -4.56 9.80
N SER A 316 -0.46 -4.87 8.89
CA SER A 316 0.95 -4.93 9.25
C SER A 316 1.52 -3.54 9.53
N ALA A 317 1.11 -2.52 8.78
CA ALA A 317 1.48 -1.13 9.03
C ALA A 317 0.92 -0.61 10.36
N ARG A 318 -0.33 -0.96 10.73
CA ARG A 318 -0.90 -0.64 12.07
C ARG A 318 -0.07 -1.22 13.20
N LYS A 319 0.35 -2.49 13.08
CA LYS A 319 1.22 -3.13 14.09
C LYS A 319 2.58 -2.45 14.18
N LEU A 320 3.13 -1.97 13.06
CA LEU A 320 4.38 -1.22 13.05
C LEU A 320 4.23 0.13 13.76
N VAL A 321 3.15 0.88 13.48
CA VAL A 321 2.85 2.14 14.18
C VAL A 321 2.71 1.90 15.69
N SER A 322 1.94 0.87 16.10
CA SER A 322 1.79 0.52 17.51
C SER A 322 3.13 0.16 18.17
N GLY A 323 4.02 -0.51 17.44
CA GLY A 323 5.36 -0.82 17.93
C GLY A 323 6.19 0.43 18.19
N TYR A 324 6.17 1.42 17.30
CA TYR A 324 6.86 2.70 17.52
C TYR A 324 6.23 3.54 18.62
N THR A 325 4.90 3.54 18.73
CA THR A 325 4.21 4.26 19.83
C THR A 325 4.59 3.68 21.20
N ALA A 326 4.69 2.36 21.31
CA ALA A 326 5.12 1.71 22.55
C ALA A 326 6.59 1.97 22.94
N LEU A 327 7.46 2.37 21.99
CA LEU A 327 8.83 2.80 22.30
C LEU A 327 8.90 4.25 22.80
N ALA A 328 7.87 5.05 22.49
CA ALA A 328 7.77 6.46 22.87
C ALA A 328 7.17 6.65 24.27
N GLU A 329 6.45 5.65 24.79
CA GLU A 329 5.92 5.59 26.17
C GLU A 329 7.00 5.11 27.17
#